data_0aabc6988f97d61b26125333e20018bf
#
_entry.id   0aabc6988f97d61b26125333e20018bf
#
_cell.length_a   1.000
_cell.length_b   1.000
_cell.length_c   1.000
_cell.angle_alpha   90.00
_cell.angle_beta   90.00
_cell.angle_gamma   90.00
#
_symmetry.space_group_name_H-M   'P 1'
#
loop_
_entity.id
_entity.type
_entity.pdbx_description
1 polymer ?
#
loop_
_entity_poly.entity_id
_entity_poly.type
_entity_poly.pdbx_seq_one_letter_code
_entity_poly.pdbx_strand_id
1 'polypeptide(L)'
;AVIEDEEAMITAQDGKTFCNEECAEEKDYVQCEHCGEWTDDWMETTDSSCFCSKECAEEMGYYKCADCGDWEPNCVEVPDQGMVCEYCREHGSYHQCEDCGDWCRDRDMRCDDNGIWVCDWCYNVRWNTCDNCGCLVRDEDVHEIDGYNYCEACAEEMESATIHDYSYKPDPDFYQKHEDFAHGTPLYMGVELEVDKGKDPEKLA
;
A
#
# COMPACT_ATOMS: atom_id res chain seq x y z
N ALA A 1 51.34 -51.05 -10.93
CA ALA A 1 50.21 -50.67 -10.11
C ALA A 1 49.26 -49.91 -11.03
N VAL A 2 48.23 -50.57 -11.50
CA VAL A 2 47.12 -49.97 -12.21
C VAL A 2 46.25 -49.33 -11.10
N ILE A 3 46.23 -48.01 -11.02
CA ILE A 3 45.21 -47.32 -10.29
C ILE A 3 44.05 -47.29 -11.24
N GLU A 4 43.11 -48.22 -11.06
CA GLU A 4 41.78 -48.12 -11.64
C GLU A 4 41.09 -47.01 -10.81
N ASP A 5 41.06 -45.78 -11.36
CA ASP A 5 40.07 -44.82 -10.96
C ASP A 5 38.71 -45.44 -11.31
N GLU A 6 38.01 -45.96 -10.31
CA GLU A 6 36.58 -46.16 -10.42
C GLU A 6 35.93 -44.79 -10.58
N GLU A 7 35.90 -44.29 -11.84
CA GLU A 7 35.04 -43.16 -12.19
C GLU A 7 33.62 -43.55 -11.82
N ALA A 8 33.07 -42.85 -10.84
CA ALA A 8 31.73 -43.16 -10.31
C ALA A 8 30.70 -42.99 -11.44
N MET A 9 30.15 -44.10 -11.91
CA MET A 9 29.06 -44.09 -12.90
C MET A 9 27.89 -43.26 -12.35
N ILE A 10 27.42 -42.30 -13.14
CA ILE A 10 26.27 -41.46 -12.83
C ILE A 10 25.02 -42.21 -13.31
N THR A 11 24.01 -42.35 -12.44
CA THR A 11 22.70 -42.86 -12.80
C THR A 11 21.67 -41.74 -12.69
N ALA A 12 21.00 -41.42 -13.80
CA ALA A 12 19.94 -40.42 -13.85
C ALA A 12 18.59 -40.96 -13.37
N GLN A 13 17.64 -40.10 -13.10
CA GLN A 13 16.29 -40.43 -12.60
C GLN A 13 15.53 -41.38 -13.54
N ASP A 14 15.75 -41.27 -14.84
CA ASP A 14 15.15 -42.13 -15.85
C ASP A 14 15.84 -43.53 -15.98
N GLY A 15 16.87 -43.77 -15.15
CA GLY A 15 17.64 -45.01 -15.10
C GLY A 15 18.76 -45.11 -16.13
N LYS A 16 19.02 -44.09 -16.92
CA LYS A 16 20.21 -44.06 -17.79
C LYS A 16 21.49 -43.87 -16.98
N THR A 17 22.57 -44.42 -17.50
CA THR A 17 23.88 -44.36 -16.84
C THR A 17 24.91 -43.71 -17.75
N PHE A 18 25.73 -42.85 -17.16
CA PHE A 18 26.81 -42.13 -17.83
C PHE A 18 28.16 -42.46 -17.18
N CYS A 19 29.23 -42.39 -17.96
CA CYS A 19 30.57 -42.70 -17.47
C CYS A 19 31.12 -41.61 -16.54
N ASN A 20 30.71 -40.34 -16.73
CA ASN A 20 31.06 -39.17 -15.94
C ASN A 20 30.07 -38.03 -16.20
N GLU A 21 30.29 -36.86 -15.53
CA GLU A 21 29.48 -35.65 -15.64
C GLU A 21 29.47 -35.10 -17.07
N GLU A 22 30.63 -35.03 -17.74
CA GLU A 22 30.74 -34.53 -19.11
C GLU A 22 29.87 -35.34 -20.07
N CYS A 23 29.82 -36.71 -19.88
CA CYS A 23 28.98 -37.57 -20.70
C CYS A 23 27.47 -37.38 -20.45
N ALA A 24 27.08 -36.96 -19.24
CA ALA A 24 25.68 -36.64 -18.91
C ALA A 24 25.32 -35.26 -19.51
N GLU A 25 26.14 -34.26 -19.35
CA GLU A 25 25.95 -32.89 -19.90
C GLU A 25 25.90 -32.89 -21.43
N GLU A 26 26.74 -33.70 -22.12
CA GLU A 26 26.68 -33.89 -23.58
C GLU A 26 25.34 -34.49 -24.09
N LYS A 27 24.54 -35.01 -23.19
CA LYS A 27 23.22 -35.59 -23.44
C LYS A 27 22.08 -34.73 -22.90
N ASP A 28 22.38 -33.47 -22.57
CA ASP A 28 21.44 -32.50 -21.99
C ASP A 28 20.85 -32.94 -20.63
N TYR A 29 21.62 -33.72 -19.83
CA TYR A 29 21.30 -33.98 -18.44
C TYR A 29 21.95 -32.99 -17.55
N VAL A 30 21.20 -32.47 -16.57
CA VAL A 30 21.68 -31.55 -15.54
C VAL A 30 21.54 -32.14 -14.15
N GLN A 31 22.39 -31.75 -13.24
CA GLN A 31 22.30 -32.15 -11.84
C GLN A 31 21.40 -31.17 -11.11
N CYS A 32 20.41 -31.68 -10.40
CA CYS A 32 19.54 -30.89 -9.55
C CYS A 32 20.30 -30.31 -8.37
N GLU A 33 20.25 -28.99 -8.17
CA GLU A 33 20.98 -28.31 -7.11
C GLU A 33 20.48 -28.66 -5.70
N HIS A 34 19.22 -29.12 -5.58
CA HIS A 34 18.68 -29.53 -4.29
C HIS A 34 18.99 -30.99 -3.95
N CYS A 35 18.57 -31.95 -4.79
CA CYS A 35 18.69 -33.37 -4.48
C CYS A 35 19.95 -34.04 -5.03
N GLY A 36 20.69 -33.38 -5.94
CA GLY A 36 21.89 -33.89 -6.58
C GLY A 36 21.65 -34.95 -7.64
N GLU A 37 20.42 -35.30 -7.92
CA GLU A 37 20.09 -36.30 -8.97
C GLU A 37 20.19 -35.69 -10.36
N TRP A 38 20.60 -36.52 -11.34
CA TRP A 38 20.69 -36.14 -12.73
C TRP A 38 19.36 -36.40 -13.48
N THR A 39 18.93 -35.40 -14.29
CA THR A 39 17.67 -35.44 -15.02
C THR A 39 17.78 -34.79 -16.39
N ASP A 40 16.98 -35.19 -17.35
CA ASP A 40 16.78 -34.58 -18.66
C ASP A 40 15.46 -33.76 -18.69
N ASP A 41 14.65 -33.80 -17.61
CA ASP A 41 13.46 -32.96 -17.42
C ASP A 41 13.70 -32.04 -16.23
N TRP A 42 14.14 -30.81 -16.52
CA TRP A 42 14.55 -29.86 -15.53
C TRP A 42 13.95 -28.47 -15.82
N MET A 43 13.86 -27.66 -14.79
CA MET A 43 13.48 -26.26 -14.86
C MET A 43 14.67 -25.36 -14.53
N GLU A 44 14.84 -24.33 -15.33
CA GLU A 44 15.85 -23.30 -15.14
C GLU A 44 15.22 -22.07 -14.48
N THR A 45 15.96 -21.49 -13.57
CA THR A 45 15.62 -20.24 -12.90
C THR A 45 16.32 -19.08 -13.57
N THR A 46 15.96 -17.86 -13.22
CA THR A 46 16.55 -16.65 -13.81
C THR A 46 18.03 -16.47 -13.49
N ASP A 47 18.53 -17.05 -12.40
CA ASP A 47 19.96 -17.05 -12.03
C ASP A 47 20.71 -18.29 -12.53
N SER A 48 20.07 -19.09 -13.42
CA SER A 48 20.62 -20.30 -14.02
C SER A 48 20.74 -21.50 -13.08
N SER A 49 20.09 -21.49 -11.91
CA SER A 49 19.95 -22.67 -11.07
C SER A 49 19.00 -23.70 -11.71
N CYS A 50 19.31 -24.99 -11.55
CA CYS A 50 18.59 -26.08 -12.18
C CYS A 50 17.95 -27.01 -11.16
N PHE A 51 16.65 -27.29 -11.32
CA PHE A 51 15.91 -28.17 -10.43
C PHE A 51 15.13 -29.25 -11.20
N CYS A 52 15.13 -30.47 -10.68
CA CYS A 52 14.44 -31.60 -11.30
C CYS A 52 12.92 -31.58 -11.07
N SER A 53 12.45 -30.80 -10.10
CA SER A 53 11.02 -30.69 -9.80
C SER A 53 10.70 -29.37 -9.12
N LYS A 54 9.40 -29.03 -9.13
CA LYS A 54 8.87 -27.88 -8.42
C LYS A 54 9.17 -27.94 -6.91
N GLU A 55 9.04 -29.12 -6.32
CA GLU A 55 9.29 -29.34 -4.90
C GLU A 55 10.75 -29.02 -4.55
N CYS A 56 11.70 -29.48 -5.40
CA CYS A 56 13.11 -29.17 -5.21
C CYS A 56 13.41 -27.66 -5.30
N ALA A 57 12.76 -26.94 -6.22
CA ALA A 57 12.90 -25.51 -6.34
C ALA A 57 12.30 -24.78 -5.13
N GLU A 58 11.11 -25.18 -4.68
CA GLU A 58 10.43 -24.57 -3.52
C GLU A 58 11.19 -24.79 -2.21
N GLU A 59 11.79 -25.97 -2.01
CA GLU A 59 12.62 -26.25 -0.83
C GLU A 59 13.91 -25.41 -0.80
N MET A 60 14.40 -24.97 -1.97
CA MET A 60 15.50 -24.04 -2.11
C MET A 60 15.07 -22.57 -2.10
N GLY A 61 13.75 -22.28 -1.92
CA GLY A 61 13.20 -20.93 -1.83
C GLY A 61 12.90 -20.27 -3.17
N TYR A 62 12.85 -21.04 -4.26
CA TYR A 62 12.44 -20.56 -5.57
C TYR A 62 10.96 -20.81 -5.79
N TYR A 63 10.27 -19.77 -6.25
CA TYR A 63 8.84 -19.82 -6.52
C TYR A 63 8.54 -19.30 -7.91
N LYS A 64 7.53 -19.88 -8.54
CA LYS A 64 7.07 -19.39 -9.84
C LYS A 64 6.30 -18.09 -9.66
N CYS A 65 6.81 -17.02 -10.26
CA CYS A 65 6.13 -15.73 -10.22
C CYS A 65 4.80 -15.77 -10.97
N ALA A 66 3.74 -15.30 -10.34
CA ALA A 66 2.40 -15.28 -10.93
C ALA A 66 2.25 -14.29 -12.09
N ASP A 67 3.11 -13.27 -12.15
CA ASP A 67 3.06 -12.23 -13.20
C ASP A 67 3.95 -12.55 -14.40
N CYS A 68 5.26 -12.78 -14.20
CA CYS A 68 6.18 -13.07 -15.31
C CYS A 68 6.22 -14.57 -15.67
N GLY A 69 5.89 -15.44 -14.73
CA GLY A 69 5.94 -16.89 -14.93
C GLY A 69 7.30 -17.52 -14.72
N ASP A 70 8.32 -16.73 -14.42
CA ASP A 70 9.69 -17.20 -14.19
C ASP A 70 9.84 -17.76 -12.76
N TRP A 71 10.82 -18.65 -12.58
CA TRP A 71 11.22 -19.16 -11.29
C TRP A 71 12.25 -18.24 -10.66
N GLU A 72 11.90 -17.67 -9.53
CA GLU A 72 12.68 -16.61 -8.86
C GLU A 72 12.84 -16.89 -7.37
N PRO A 73 14.01 -16.58 -6.79
CA PRO A 73 14.15 -16.50 -5.35
C PRO A 73 13.45 -15.22 -4.83
N ASN A 74 13.22 -15.16 -3.53
CA ASN A 74 12.68 -13.97 -2.87
C ASN A 74 11.30 -13.50 -3.36
N CYS A 75 10.48 -14.41 -3.86
CA CYS A 75 9.08 -14.12 -4.12
C CYS A 75 8.34 -13.88 -2.80
N VAL A 76 7.34 -13.00 -2.86
CA VAL A 76 6.44 -12.70 -1.73
C VAL A 76 5.03 -13.14 -2.10
N GLU A 77 4.35 -13.74 -1.14
CA GLU A 77 2.94 -14.09 -1.33
C GLU A 77 2.09 -12.81 -1.33
N VAL A 78 1.33 -12.64 -2.39
CA VAL A 78 0.36 -11.55 -2.56
C VAL A 78 -1.03 -12.15 -2.49
N PRO A 79 -1.92 -11.66 -1.62
CA PRO A 79 -3.28 -12.18 -1.50
C PRO A 79 -3.99 -12.27 -2.86
N ASP A 80 -4.67 -13.39 -3.09
CA ASP A 80 -5.41 -13.69 -4.33
C ASP A 80 -4.59 -13.74 -5.64
N GLN A 81 -3.25 -13.55 -5.57
CA GLN A 81 -2.35 -13.63 -6.74
C GLN A 81 -1.39 -14.80 -6.65
N GLY A 82 -0.91 -15.12 -5.45
CA GLY A 82 0.16 -16.10 -5.22
C GLY A 82 1.53 -15.43 -5.12
N MET A 83 2.59 -16.19 -5.44
CA MET A 83 3.97 -15.72 -5.31
C MET A 83 4.31 -14.71 -6.41
N VAL A 84 4.85 -13.54 -6.04
CA VAL A 84 5.25 -12.48 -6.97
C VAL A 84 6.71 -12.10 -6.68
N CYS A 85 7.56 -12.09 -7.73
CA CYS A 85 8.98 -11.78 -7.60
C CYS A 85 9.20 -10.28 -7.34
N GLU A 86 10.39 -9.94 -6.84
CA GLU A 86 10.78 -8.56 -6.51
C GLU A 86 10.67 -7.64 -7.73
N TYR A 87 11.17 -8.08 -8.88
CA TYR A 87 11.09 -7.28 -10.11
C TYR A 87 9.65 -6.93 -10.49
N CYS A 88 8.74 -7.91 -10.46
CA CYS A 88 7.33 -7.68 -10.77
C CYS A 88 6.63 -6.78 -9.74
N ARG A 89 7.03 -6.85 -8.46
CA ARG A 89 6.51 -5.93 -7.43
C ARG A 89 6.98 -4.49 -7.63
N GLU A 90 8.25 -4.29 -7.94
CA GLU A 90 8.83 -2.96 -8.12
C GLU A 90 8.37 -2.28 -9.42
N HIS A 91 8.17 -3.05 -10.49
CA HIS A 91 7.79 -2.54 -11.81
C HIS A 91 6.31 -2.76 -12.15
N GLY A 92 5.60 -3.51 -11.33
CA GLY A 92 4.16 -3.72 -11.41
C GLY A 92 3.38 -2.70 -10.57
N SER A 93 2.07 -2.86 -10.58
CA SER A 93 1.15 -2.04 -9.78
C SER A 93 0.93 -2.69 -8.40
N TYR A 94 1.98 -2.69 -7.57
CA TYR A 94 1.95 -3.25 -6.22
C TYR A 94 2.46 -2.24 -5.20
N HIS A 95 1.77 -2.15 -4.07
CA HIS A 95 2.22 -1.37 -2.92
C HIS A 95 2.09 -2.18 -1.64
N GLN A 96 2.90 -1.83 -0.66
CA GLN A 96 2.83 -2.42 0.66
C GLN A 96 1.81 -1.66 1.50
N CYS A 97 0.92 -2.38 2.17
CA CYS A 97 -0.06 -1.78 3.08
C CYS A 97 0.62 -1.22 4.32
N GLU A 98 0.39 0.05 4.64
CA GLU A 98 0.96 0.73 5.82
C GLU A 98 0.47 0.16 7.15
N ASP A 99 -0.64 -0.58 7.15
CA ASP A 99 -1.21 -1.15 8.37
C ASP A 99 -0.79 -2.59 8.63
N CYS A 100 -0.97 -3.51 7.67
CA CYS A 100 -0.63 -4.92 7.84
C CYS A 100 0.75 -5.29 7.29
N GLY A 101 1.35 -4.46 6.43
CA GLY A 101 2.62 -4.75 5.79
C GLY A 101 2.53 -5.71 4.59
N ASP A 102 1.35 -6.19 4.24
CA ASP A 102 1.16 -7.08 3.09
C ASP A 102 1.28 -6.32 1.78
N TRP A 103 1.81 -6.99 0.76
CA TRP A 103 1.82 -6.48 -0.60
C TRP A 103 0.46 -6.73 -1.26
N CYS A 104 -0.10 -5.70 -1.88
CA CYS A 104 -1.37 -5.77 -2.58
C CYS A 104 -1.28 -5.04 -3.92
N ARG A 105 -2.18 -5.36 -4.85
CA ARG A 105 -2.29 -4.59 -6.11
C ARG A 105 -2.99 -3.26 -5.86
N ASP A 106 -2.63 -2.24 -6.63
CA ASP A 106 -3.24 -0.89 -6.58
C ASP A 106 -4.75 -0.91 -6.56
N ARG A 107 -5.35 -1.79 -7.39
CA ARG A 107 -6.82 -1.94 -7.49
C ARG A 107 -7.51 -2.41 -6.22
N ASP A 108 -6.76 -3.06 -5.32
CA ASP A 108 -7.21 -3.63 -4.05
C ASP A 108 -6.74 -2.79 -2.86
N MET A 109 -6.35 -1.53 -3.16
CA MET A 109 -5.81 -0.58 -2.18
C MET A 109 -6.44 0.80 -2.33
N ARG A 110 -6.29 1.59 -1.28
CA ARG A 110 -6.60 3.01 -1.26
C ARG A 110 -5.34 3.80 -1.01
N CYS A 111 -5.18 4.89 -1.76
CA CYS A 111 -4.08 5.81 -1.62
C CYS A 111 -4.62 7.22 -1.43
N ASP A 112 -4.00 7.99 -0.56
CA ASP A 112 -4.26 9.42 -0.43
C ASP A 112 -3.19 10.28 -1.13
N ASP A 113 -3.41 11.60 -1.14
CA ASP A 113 -2.46 12.57 -1.74
C ASP A 113 -1.12 12.65 -0.98
N ASN A 114 -1.03 12.10 0.23
CA ASN A 114 0.21 12.01 1.01
C ASN A 114 1.03 10.76 0.65
N GLY A 115 0.50 9.88 -0.20
CA GLY A 115 1.15 8.65 -0.62
C GLY A 115 1.01 7.49 0.37
N ILE A 116 0.04 7.55 1.30
CA ILE A 116 -0.29 6.46 2.22
C ILE A 116 -1.10 5.42 1.46
N TRP A 117 -0.63 4.17 1.47
CA TRP A 117 -1.29 3.04 0.83
C TRP A 117 -1.86 2.08 1.88
N VAL A 118 -3.15 1.82 1.82
CA VAL A 118 -3.85 0.91 2.73
C VAL A 118 -4.70 -0.07 1.93
N CYS A 119 -4.56 -1.38 2.20
CA CYS A 119 -5.38 -2.39 1.52
C CYS A 119 -6.85 -2.27 1.92
N ASP A 120 -7.76 -2.68 1.03
CA ASP A 120 -9.22 -2.57 1.26
C ASP A 120 -9.67 -3.27 2.55
N TRP A 121 -9.00 -4.36 2.94
CA TRP A 121 -9.32 -5.04 4.19
C TRP A 121 -8.99 -4.18 5.42
N CYS A 122 -7.76 -3.64 5.50
CA CYS A 122 -7.36 -2.76 6.60
C CYS A 122 -8.20 -1.48 6.63
N TYR A 123 -8.48 -0.90 5.44
CA TYR A 123 -9.32 0.28 5.34
C TYR A 123 -10.70 0.04 5.96
N ASN A 124 -11.37 -1.04 5.58
CA ASN A 124 -12.71 -1.32 6.09
C ASN A 124 -12.77 -1.64 7.60
N VAL A 125 -11.64 -1.97 8.22
CA VAL A 125 -11.56 -2.40 9.64
C VAL A 125 -11.07 -1.29 10.56
N ARG A 126 -10.18 -0.39 10.06
CA ARG A 126 -9.43 0.51 10.94
C ARG A 126 -9.19 1.92 10.39
N TRP A 127 -9.66 2.22 9.20
CA TRP A 127 -9.36 3.48 8.55
C TRP A 127 -10.61 4.17 8.02
N ASN A 128 -10.55 5.50 7.98
CA ASN A 128 -11.54 6.37 7.38
C ASN A 128 -10.87 7.33 6.41
N THR A 129 -11.69 8.04 5.64
CA THR A 129 -11.23 9.14 4.79
C THR A 129 -11.70 10.45 5.38
N CYS A 130 -10.83 11.44 5.48
CA CYS A 130 -11.21 12.79 5.89
C CYS A 130 -12.11 13.44 4.83
N ASP A 131 -13.30 13.85 5.23
CA ASP A 131 -14.30 14.44 4.32
C ASP A 131 -13.89 15.81 3.77
N ASN A 132 -12.92 16.49 4.39
CA ASN A 132 -12.44 17.79 3.93
C ASN A 132 -11.26 17.71 2.97
N CYS A 133 -10.20 16.96 3.31
CA CYS A 133 -8.97 16.91 2.53
C CYS A 133 -8.72 15.57 1.81
N GLY A 134 -9.53 14.54 2.07
CA GLY A 134 -9.40 13.24 1.42
C GLY A 134 -8.27 12.36 1.94
N CYS A 135 -7.50 12.79 2.95
CA CYS A 135 -6.45 11.95 3.52
C CYS A 135 -7.01 10.73 4.25
N LEU A 136 -6.21 9.66 4.30
CA LEU A 136 -6.52 8.47 5.08
C LEU A 136 -6.20 8.70 6.55
N VAL A 137 -7.12 8.35 7.43
CA VAL A 137 -7.03 8.56 8.88
C VAL A 137 -7.39 7.26 9.59
N ARG A 138 -6.65 6.89 10.63
CA ARG A 138 -7.02 5.75 11.49
C ARG A 138 -8.27 6.06 12.29
N ASP A 139 -9.10 5.06 12.56
CA ASP A 139 -10.33 5.20 13.36
C ASP A 139 -10.10 5.87 14.71
N GLU A 140 -8.94 5.62 15.33
CA GLU A 140 -8.54 6.19 16.62
C GLU A 140 -8.19 7.69 16.56
N ASP A 141 -7.87 8.21 15.37
CA ASP A 141 -7.45 9.60 15.11
C ASP A 141 -8.53 10.41 14.36
N VAL A 142 -9.71 9.81 14.14
CA VAL A 142 -10.84 10.48 13.48
C VAL A 142 -11.54 11.41 14.44
N HIS A 143 -11.78 12.64 13.99
CA HIS A 143 -12.64 13.62 14.64
C HIS A 143 -13.99 13.65 13.93
N GLU A 144 -15.04 13.19 14.58
CA GLU A 144 -16.40 13.27 14.04
C GLU A 144 -17.04 14.61 14.43
N ILE A 145 -17.34 15.43 13.43
CA ILE A 145 -18.00 16.72 13.61
C ILE A 145 -19.24 16.76 12.67
N ASP A 146 -20.41 16.94 13.22
CA ASP A 146 -21.68 17.02 12.49
C ASP A 146 -21.96 15.80 11.56
N GLY A 147 -21.44 14.61 11.93
CA GLY A 147 -21.61 13.36 11.17
C GLY A 147 -20.62 13.17 10.03
N TYR A 148 -19.57 14.00 9.96
CA TYR A 148 -18.46 13.88 9.01
C TYR A 148 -17.16 13.54 9.74
N ASN A 149 -16.28 12.84 9.04
CA ASN A 149 -14.97 12.41 9.55
C ASN A 149 -13.88 13.40 9.15
N TYR A 150 -13.10 13.87 10.10
CA TYR A 150 -11.99 14.80 9.86
C TYR A 150 -10.68 14.29 10.43
N CYS A 151 -9.58 14.56 9.75
CA CYS A 151 -8.26 14.42 10.35
C CYS A 151 -8.01 15.55 11.36
N GLU A 152 -7.02 15.37 12.25
CA GLU A 152 -6.68 16.34 13.30
C GLU A 152 -6.50 17.77 12.74
N ALA A 153 -5.73 17.92 11.65
CA ALA A 153 -5.48 19.22 11.05
C ALA A 153 -6.76 19.91 10.54
N CYS A 154 -7.66 19.16 9.89
CA CYS A 154 -8.93 19.69 9.40
C CYS A 154 -9.90 20.01 10.55
N ALA A 155 -9.93 19.18 11.59
CA ALA A 155 -10.75 19.42 12.77
C ALA A 155 -10.31 20.69 13.51
N GLU A 156 -9.01 20.89 13.70
CA GLU A 156 -8.46 22.12 14.30
C GLU A 156 -8.78 23.38 13.46
N GLU A 157 -8.72 23.30 12.13
CA GLU A 157 -9.11 24.41 11.26
C GLU A 157 -10.60 24.74 11.40
N MET A 158 -11.48 23.75 11.48
CA MET A 158 -12.91 23.95 11.66
C MET A 158 -13.24 24.55 13.03
N GLU A 159 -12.62 24.05 14.10
CA GLU A 159 -12.78 24.61 15.43
C GLU A 159 -12.31 26.09 15.48
N SER A 160 -11.20 26.38 14.79
CA SER A 160 -10.66 27.74 14.72
C SER A 160 -11.50 28.70 13.88
N ALA A 161 -12.34 28.17 13.00
CA ALA A 161 -13.26 28.94 12.15
C ALA A 161 -14.64 29.12 12.78
N THR A 162 -14.90 28.50 13.94
CA THR A 162 -16.20 28.61 14.62
C THR A 162 -16.40 30.05 15.13
N ILE A 163 -17.54 30.61 14.80
CA ILE A 163 -17.94 31.92 15.33
C ILE A 163 -18.41 31.69 16.77
N HIS A 164 -17.75 32.31 17.72
CA HIS A 164 -18.14 32.24 19.12
C HIS A 164 -19.39 33.06 19.38
N ASP A 165 -20.34 32.53 20.15
CA ASP A 165 -21.47 33.29 20.66
C ASP A 165 -20.97 34.19 21.82
N TYR A 166 -20.91 35.48 21.58
CA TYR A 166 -20.53 36.49 22.56
C TYR A 166 -21.73 37.01 23.37
N SER A 167 -22.55 36.10 23.86
CA SER A 167 -23.74 36.42 24.69
C SER A 167 -23.43 37.24 25.95
N TYR A 168 -22.15 37.36 26.32
CA TYR A 168 -21.66 38.21 27.41
C TYR A 168 -21.46 39.66 27.04
N LYS A 169 -21.58 40.05 25.76
CA LYS A 169 -21.50 41.45 25.35
C LYS A 169 -22.74 42.21 25.80
N PRO A 170 -22.55 43.47 26.28
CA PRO A 170 -23.68 44.30 26.60
C PRO A 170 -24.52 44.56 25.36
N ASP A 171 -25.82 44.72 25.56
CA ASP A 171 -26.75 45.08 24.48
C ASP A 171 -26.22 46.26 23.67
N PRO A 172 -26.21 46.19 22.35
CA PRO A 172 -25.69 47.28 21.54
C PRO A 172 -26.55 48.55 21.70
N ASP A 173 -25.89 49.66 21.90
CA ASP A 173 -26.54 50.98 21.89
C ASP A 173 -26.89 51.36 20.44
N PHE A 174 -28.14 51.29 20.10
CA PHE A 174 -28.64 51.67 18.77
C PHE A 174 -28.82 53.20 18.72
N TYR A 175 -28.04 53.85 17.91
CA TYR A 175 -28.23 55.27 17.61
C TYR A 175 -29.33 55.42 16.56
N GLN A 176 -30.47 56.00 16.98
CA GLN A 176 -31.58 56.32 16.13
C GLN A 176 -31.59 57.78 15.74
N LYS A 177 -31.38 58.12 14.46
CA LYS A 177 -31.69 59.42 13.92
C LYS A 177 -33.18 59.43 13.46
N HIS A 178 -34.01 60.09 14.18
CA HIS A 178 -35.46 60.16 13.93
C HIS A 178 -35.85 60.86 12.62
N GLU A 179 -34.93 61.53 11.94
CA GLU A 179 -35.23 62.45 10.83
C GLU A 179 -35.25 61.78 9.44
N ASP A 180 -34.76 60.55 9.32
CA ASP A 180 -34.48 59.97 8.02
C ASP A 180 -35.51 58.90 7.53
N PHE A 181 -36.61 58.67 8.24
CA PHE A 181 -37.57 57.62 7.88
C PHE A 181 -38.92 58.17 7.46
N ALA A 182 -39.22 58.11 6.15
CA ALA A 182 -40.45 58.61 5.55
C ALA A 182 -41.75 57.88 5.99
N HIS A 183 -41.67 56.81 6.75
CA HIS A 183 -42.84 55.98 7.13
C HIS A 183 -42.84 55.49 8.59
N GLY A 184 -42.12 56.12 9.48
CA GLY A 184 -42.35 55.93 10.93
C GLY A 184 -41.92 54.60 11.55
N THR A 185 -41.32 53.67 10.79
CA THR A 185 -40.81 52.43 11.33
C THR A 185 -39.30 52.37 11.17
N PRO A 186 -38.57 52.46 12.25
CA PRO A 186 -37.10 52.42 12.18
C PRO A 186 -36.62 51.00 11.73
N LEU A 187 -35.78 50.99 10.72
CA LEU A 187 -35.07 49.78 10.31
C LEU A 187 -33.70 49.77 10.99
N TYR A 188 -33.51 48.82 11.87
CA TYR A 188 -32.19 48.57 12.49
C TYR A 188 -31.51 47.45 11.70
N MET A 189 -30.33 47.72 11.18
CA MET A 189 -29.49 46.70 10.60
C MET A 189 -28.06 46.88 11.16
N GLY A 190 -27.68 45.99 12.03
CA GLY A 190 -26.29 45.89 12.50
C GLY A 190 -25.80 44.49 12.19
N VAL A 191 -24.71 44.41 11.48
CA VAL A 191 -23.99 43.15 11.29
C VAL A 191 -22.65 43.30 12.01
N GLU A 192 -22.50 42.57 13.11
CA GLU A 192 -21.22 42.44 13.79
C GLU A 192 -20.61 41.10 13.36
N LEU A 193 -19.47 41.17 12.70
CA LEU A 193 -18.67 39.99 12.36
C LEU A 193 -17.39 40.03 13.22
N GLU A 194 -17.29 39.10 14.14
CA GLU A 194 -16.09 38.93 14.94
C GLU A 194 -15.45 37.58 14.57
N VAL A 195 -14.18 37.59 14.15
CA VAL A 195 -13.43 36.41 13.74
C VAL A 195 -12.27 36.22 14.71
N ASP A 196 -12.24 35.04 15.30
CA ASP A 196 -11.20 34.66 16.27
C ASP A 196 -9.82 34.41 15.60
N LYS A 197 -8.77 34.55 16.38
CA LYS A 197 -7.36 34.25 15.99
C LYS A 197 -6.82 35.04 14.79
N GLY A 198 -7.07 36.35 14.74
CA GLY A 198 -6.34 37.26 13.85
C GLY A 198 -6.62 37.12 12.36
N LYS A 199 -7.73 36.50 11.98
CA LYS A 199 -8.23 36.63 10.62
C LYS A 199 -8.72 38.07 10.39
N ASP A 200 -8.29 38.63 9.29
CA ASP A 200 -8.59 40.04 8.92
C ASP A 200 -10.06 40.14 8.49
N PRO A 201 -10.92 40.82 9.25
CA PRO A 201 -12.34 40.95 8.94
C PRO A 201 -12.62 41.68 7.61
N GLU A 202 -11.67 42.48 7.12
CA GLU A 202 -11.82 43.20 5.84
C GLU A 202 -11.76 42.26 4.61
N LYS A 203 -11.29 41.04 4.79
CA LYS A 203 -11.25 40.04 3.72
C LYS A 203 -12.53 39.17 3.61
N LEU A 204 -13.48 39.35 4.52
CA LEU A 204 -14.72 38.59 4.60
C LEU A 204 -15.97 39.41 4.24
N ALA A 205 -15.81 40.67 3.89
CA ALA A 205 -16.87 41.60 3.49
C ALA A 205 -17.04 41.63 1.95
#